data_3b6138a7bf65b0e6c1383fa257592cec
#
_entry.id   3b6138a7bf65b0e6c1383fa257592cec
#
_cell.length_a   1.000
_cell.length_b   1.000
_cell.length_c   1.000
_cell.angle_alpha   90.00
_cell.angle_beta   90.00
_cell.angle_gamma   90.00
#
_symmetry.space_group_name_H-M   'P 1'
#
loop_
_entity.id
_entity.type
_entity.pdbx_description
1 polymer ?
#
loop_
_entity_poly.entity_id
_entity_poly.type
_entity_poly.pdbx_seq_one_letter_code
_entity_poly.pdbx_strand_id
1 'polypeptide(L)'
;MAGISTIILLGIVFGSICVSMLLFLDNQIITLTPESSESVKVGGVNFDVQYIANYEKLEKTEDYKKFEETQMTKGLYVSEVPEGIYFQIQITAHNTGTETVEITGGNFFLYDIDNNKYEALFVGYGDSELSVLNLEPNNTATVTTQFDILYDDKMEYTVGIIPDRFGLQNAKERVFVCITNC
;
A
#
# COMPACT_ATOMS: atom_id res chain seq x y z
N MET A 1 -26.21 20.62 -46.46
CA MET A 1 -25.47 19.39 -45.98
C MET A 1 -24.51 19.66 -44.84
N ALA A 2 -24.54 20.82 -44.17
CA ALA A 2 -23.64 21.13 -43.03
C ALA A 2 -24.11 20.61 -41.65
N GLY A 3 -25.40 20.25 -41.49
CA GLY A 3 -25.95 19.89 -40.17
C GLY A 3 -25.57 18.52 -39.65
N ILE A 4 -25.36 17.51 -40.50
CA ILE A 4 -25.09 16.14 -40.06
C ILE A 4 -23.65 16.01 -39.51
N SER A 5 -22.70 16.70 -40.16
CA SER A 5 -21.29 16.69 -39.71
C SER A 5 -21.11 17.32 -38.31
N THR A 6 -21.86 18.37 -38.03
CA THR A 6 -21.82 19.08 -36.72
C THR A 6 -22.43 18.23 -35.59
N ILE A 7 -23.51 17.49 -35.88
CA ILE A 7 -24.15 16.61 -34.90
C ILE A 7 -23.23 15.43 -34.55
N ILE A 8 -22.53 14.83 -35.52
CA ILE A 8 -21.57 13.75 -35.30
C ILE A 8 -20.37 14.25 -34.47
N LEU A 9 -19.87 15.44 -34.76
CA LEU A 9 -18.73 16.03 -34.03
C LEU A 9 -19.11 16.33 -32.58
N LEU A 10 -20.31 16.89 -32.34
CA LEU A 10 -20.85 17.10 -30.99
C LEU A 10 -21.02 15.77 -30.21
N GLY A 11 -21.51 14.73 -30.87
CA GLY A 11 -21.67 13.40 -30.25
C GLY A 11 -20.32 12.79 -29.83
N ILE A 12 -19.27 12.93 -30.63
CA ILE A 12 -17.91 12.44 -30.32
C ILE A 12 -17.32 13.24 -29.13
N VAL A 13 -17.47 14.56 -29.12
CA VAL A 13 -16.96 15.41 -28.03
C VAL A 13 -17.70 15.11 -26.72
N PHE A 14 -19.03 15.03 -26.74
CA PHE A 14 -19.81 14.67 -25.54
C PHE A 14 -19.49 13.25 -25.06
N GLY A 15 -19.38 12.28 -25.97
CA GLY A 15 -19.00 10.90 -25.60
C GLY A 15 -17.62 10.84 -24.96
N SER A 16 -16.63 11.57 -25.48
CA SER A 16 -15.29 11.61 -24.92
C SER A 16 -15.23 12.27 -23.54
N ILE A 17 -16.00 13.35 -23.33
CA ILE A 17 -16.13 14.02 -22.02
C ILE A 17 -16.79 13.09 -21.00
N CYS A 18 -17.86 12.38 -21.37
CA CYS A 18 -18.53 11.43 -20.48
C CYS A 18 -17.61 10.25 -20.10
N VAL A 19 -16.88 9.71 -21.04
CA VAL A 19 -15.91 8.62 -20.77
C VAL A 19 -14.77 9.10 -19.87
N SER A 20 -14.23 10.29 -20.13
CA SER A 20 -13.19 10.89 -19.27
C SER A 20 -13.70 11.15 -17.86
N MET A 21 -14.94 11.62 -17.72
CA MET A 21 -15.57 11.89 -16.43
C MET A 21 -15.86 10.60 -15.65
N LEU A 22 -16.28 9.53 -16.35
CA LEU A 22 -16.47 8.21 -15.74
C LEU A 22 -15.15 7.60 -15.28
N LEU A 23 -14.08 7.72 -16.07
CA LEU A 23 -12.74 7.27 -15.68
C LEU A 23 -12.17 8.08 -14.52
N PHE A 24 -12.56 9.35 -14.37
CA PHE A 24 -12.15 10.20 -13.25
C PHE A 24 -12.92 9.86 -11.97
N LEU A 25 -14.21 9.50 -12.09
CA LEU A 25 -15.02 9.07 -10.96
C LEU A 25 -14.67 7.67 -10.45
N ASP A 26 -14.11 6.80 -11.31
CA ASP A 26 -13.65 5.46 -10.94
C ASP A 26 -12.32 5.47 -10.14
N ASN A 27 -11.65 6.61 -10.07
CA ASN A 27 -10.40 6.84 -9.33
C ASN A 27 -10.63 7.75 -8.10
N GLN A 28 -11.66 7.50 -7.31
CA GLN A 28 -11.83 8.25 -6.06
C GLN A 28 -10.71 7.89 -5.08
N ILE A 29 -9.83 8.85 -4.85
CA ILE A 29 -8.86 8.81 -3.75
C ILE A 29 -9.62 9.27 -2.51
N ILE A 30 -9.94 8.36 -1.61
CA ILE A 30 -10.47 8.71 -0.29
C ILE A 30 -9.27 8.99 0.59
N THR A 31 -9.05 10.25 0.92
CA THR A 31 -8.07 10.63 1.93
C THR A 31 -8.79 10.63 3.27
N LEU A 32 -8.50 9.67 4.12
CA LEU A 32 -8.91 9.69 5.51
C LEU A 32 -7.77 10.29 6.32
N THR A 33 -8.04 11.41 6.98
CA THR A 33 -7.19 11.91 8.07
C THR A 33 -7.66 11.18 9.33
N PRO A 34 -6.87 10.31 9.94
CA PRO A 34 -7.30 9.60 11.13
C PRO A 34 -7.33 10.56 12.31
N GLU A 35 -8.49 10.72 12.91
CA GLU A 35 -8.53 10.80 14.36
C GLU A 35 -8.17 9.37 14.81
N SER A 36 -7.03 9.23 15.45
CA SER A 36 -6.39 8.00 15.92
C SER A 36 -7.34 6.82 16.13
N SER A 37 -7.17 5.73 15.39
CA SER A 37 -7.80 4.41 15.51
C SER A 37 -9.01 4.05 14.64
N GLU A 38 -9.34 4.80 13.60
CA GLU A 38 -10.38 4.33 12.68
C GLU A 38 -9.79 3.39 11.63
N SER A 39 -10.33 2.17 11.59
CA SER A 39 -10.00 1.23 10.53
C SER A 39 -10.53 1.74 9.18
N VAL A 40 -9.73 1.63 8.15
CA VAL A 40 -10.09 2.03 6.78
C VAL A 40 -10.43 0.79 5.95
N LYS A 41 -11.42 0.92 5.06
CA LYS A 41 -11.88 -0.20 4.23
C LYS A 41 -11.36 -0.07 2.81
N VAL A 42 -10.71 -1.13 2.31
CA VAL A 42 -10.26 -1.25 0.93
C VAL A 42 -10.62 -2.65 0.42
N GLY A 43 -11.43 -2.74 -0.63
CA GLY A 43 -11.74 -4.00 -1.31
C GLY A 43 -12.33 -5.11 -0.44
N GLY A 44 -13.12 -4.78 0.58
CA GLY A 44 -13.70 -5.77 1.50
C GLY A 44 -12.80 -6.14 2.67
N VAL A 45 -11.61 -5.55 2.79
CA VAL A 45 -10.72 -5.69 3.93
C VAL A 45 -10.71 -4.41 4.74
N ASN A 46 -10.87 -4.53 6.05
CA ASN A 46 -10.67 -3.43 6.99
C ASN A 46 -9.21 -3.45 7.46
N PHE A 47 -8.54 -2.31 7.34
CA PHE A 47 -7.16 -2.12 7.76
C PHE A 47 -7.09 -1.17 8.94
N ASP A 48 -6.29 -1.53 9.94
CA ASP A 48 -5.77 -0.66 10.98
C ASP A 48 -4.26 -0.58 10.78
N VAL A 49 -3.73 0.63 10.60
CA VAL A 49 -2.32 0.87 10.31
C VAL A 49 -1.74 1.79 11.37
N GLN A 50 -0.68 1.34 12.03
CA GLN A 50 -0.07 2.05 13.14
C GLN A 50 1.44 2.13 12.96
N TYR A 51 2.02 3.28 13.31
CA TYR A 51 3.46 3.40 13.49
C TYR A 51 3.92 2.59 14.70
N ILE A 52 5.03 1.87 14.56
CA ILE A 52 5.64 1.12 15.66
C ILE A 52 6.89 1.84 16.16
N ALA A 53 7.91 1.90 15.33
CA ALA A 53 9.23 2.40 15.70
C ALA A 53 10.11 2.65 14.47
N ASN A 54 11.24 3.29 14.72
CA ASN A 54 12.35 3.43 13.80
C ASN A 54 13.51 2.53 14.22
N TYR A 55 14.14 1.88 13.24
CA TYR A 55 15.30 1.02 13.47
C TYR A 55 16.46 1.42 12.57
N GLU A 56 17.64 1.58 13.15
CA GLU A 56 18.88 1.77 12.38
C GLU A 56 19.35 0.46 11.71
N LYS A 57 18.88 -0.67 12.22
CA LYS A 57 19.20 -1.99 11.71
C LYS A 57 18.10 -3.00 12.06
N LEU A 58 17.78 -3.89 11.12
CA LEU A 58 16.95 -5.07 11.36
C LEU A 58 17.79 -6.31 11.04
N GLU A 59 17.85 -7.27 11.99
CA GLU A 59 18.59 -8.49 11.80
C GLU A 59 17.70 -9.58 11.21
N LYS A 60 18.19 -10.20 10.13
CA LYS A 60 17.51 -11.34 9.51
C LYS A 60 17.46 -12.54 10.44
N THR A 61 16.37 -13.30 10.39
CA THR A 61 16.28 -14.58 11.08
C THR A 61 17.28 -15.58 10.51
N GLU A 62 17.70 -16.56 11.33
CA GLU A 62 18.63 -17.61 10.88
C GLU A 62 18.02 -18.48 9.77
N ASP A 63 16.71 -18.69 9.78
CA ASP A 63 16.03 -19.46 8.73
C ASP A 63 16.00 -18.70 7.41
N TYR A 64 15.83 -17.36 7.45
CA TYR A 64 15.90 -16.54 6.25
C TYR A 64 17.31 -16.46 5.69
N LYS A 65 18.34 -16.36 6.54
CA LYS A 65 19.75 -16.42 6.11
C LYS A 65 20.07 -17.73 5.38
N LYS A 66 19.61 -18.87 5.91
CA LYS A 66 19.77 -20.18 5.26
C LYS A 66 19.01 -20.27 3.94
N PHE A 67 17.80 -19.71 3.87
CA PHE A 67 17.02 -19.65 2.64
C PHE A 67 17.76 -18.85 1.56
N GLU A 68 18.31 -17.70 1.88
CA GLU A 68 19.14 -16.90 0.96
C GLU A 68 20.35 -17.67 0.43
N GLU A 69 21.07 -18.38 1.31
CA GLU A 69 22.24 -19.19 0.93
C GLU A 69 21.90 -20.29 -0.06
N THR A 70 20.69 -20.89 0.05
CA THR A 70 20.24 -21.99 -0.80
C THR A 70 19.70 -21.55 -2.15
N GLN A 71 19.15 -20.35 -2.27
CA GLN A 71 18.42 -19.90 -3.47
C GLN A 71 19.29 -19.27 -4.56
N MET A 72 20.60 -19.15 -4.41
CA MET A 72 21.52 -18.55 -5.43
C MET A 72 21.07 -17.19 -6.02
N THR A 73 20.06 -16.53 -5.46
CA THR A 73 19.53 -15.25 -5.91
C THR A 73 20.34 -14.09 -5.33
N LYS A 74 21.63 -14.08 -5.57
CA LYS A 74 22.52 -12.97 -5.19
C LYS A 74 22.20 -11.73 -6.01
N GLY A 75 21.17 -10.99 -5.67
CA GLY A 75 20.86 -9.75 -6.40
C GLY A 75 19.56 -9.07 -6.04
N LEU A 76 18.74 -9.66 -5.18
CA LEU A 76 17.46 -9.10 -4.76
C LEU A 76 17.44 -8.69 -3.27
N TYR A 77 18.61 -8.58 -2.65
CA TYR A 77 18.69 -8.39 -1.20
C TYR A 77 18.67 -6.92 -0.85
N VAL A 78 17.68 -6.56 -0.05
CA VAL A 78 17.71 -5.32 0.71
C VAL A 78 18.84 -5.40 1.71
N SER A 79 19.61 -4.35 1.82
CA SER A 79 20.67 -4.24 2.84
C SER A 79 20.07 -4.41 4.23
N GLU A 80 20.77 -5.08 5.14
CA GLU A 80 20.39 -5.11 6.56
C GLU A 80 20.53 -3.73 7.23
N VAL A 81 21.24 -2.82 6.59
CA VAL A 81 21.45 -1.44 7.03
C VAL A 81 20.77 -0.53 6.02
N PRO A 82 19.78 0.26 6.42
CA PRO A 82 19.08 1.18 5.54
C PRO A 82 20.00 2.34 5.14
N GLU A 83 19.67 3.04 4.07
CA GLU A 83 20.32 4.29 3.69
C GLU A 83 20.03 5.41 4.71
N GLY A 84 18.82 5.38 5.31
CA GLY A 84 18.40 6.24 6.40
C GLY A 84 18.07 5.44 7.65
N ILE A 85 16.81 5.17 7.89
CA ILE A 85 16.30 4.30 8.94
C ILE A 85 15.19 3.39 8.39
N TYR A 86 14.95 2.26 9.02
CA TYR A 86 13.73 1.49 8.81
C TYR A 86 12.59 2.09 9.62
N PHE A 87 11.68 2.79 8.94
CA PHE A 87 10.40 3.24 9.49
C PHE A 87 9.41 2.08 9.44
N GLN A 88 9.05 1.52 10.60
CA GLN A 88 8.23 0.33 10.69
C GLN A 88 6.80 0.65 11.07
N ILE A 89 5.86 0.03 10.36
CA ILE A 89 4.43 0.05 10.65
C ILE A 89 3.89 -1.34 10.97
N GLN A 90 2.83 -1.38 11.75
CA GLN A 90 2.00 -2.55 11.95
C GLN A 90 0.71 -2.39 11.15
N ILE A 91 0.29 -3.47 10.52
CA ILE A 91 -0.92 -3.55 9.73
C ILE A 91 -1.77 -4.68 10.31
N THR A 92 -2.96 -4.34 10.82
CA THR A 92 -3.98 -5.33 11.17
C THR A 92 -5.02 -5.32 10.07
N ALA A 93 -5.18 -6.46 9.38
CA ALA A 93 -6.12 -6.63 8.28
C ALA A 93 -7.21 -7.62 8.68
N HIS A 94 -8.49 -7.23 8.50
CA HIS A 94 -9.65 -8.09 8.72
C HIS A 94 -10.46 -8.22 7.43
N ASN A 95 -10.53 -9.43 6.87
CA ASN A 95 -11.30 -9.69 5.66
C ASN A 95 -12.79 -9.81 5.98
N THR A 96 -13.57 -8.81 5.62
CA THR A 96 -15.04 -8.77 5.76
C THR A 96 -15.76 -9.25 4.50
N GLY A 97 -15.02 -9.63 3.46
CA GLY A 97 -15.53 -10.18 2.20
C GLY A 97 -15.86 -11.66 2.27
N THR A 98 -16.25 -12.22 1.14
CA THR A 98 -16.61 -13.64 0.99
C THR A 98 -15.55 -14.47 0.27
N GLU A 99 -14.50 -13.84 -0.21
CA GLU A 99 -13.39 -14.45 -0.95
C GLU A 99 -12.07 -14.24 -0.22
N THR A 100 -11.13 -15.16 -0.43
CA THR A 100 -9.76 -14.98 0.07
C THR A 100 -9.10 -13.81 -0.64
N VAL A 101 -8.44 -12.94 0.13
CA VAL A 101 -7.73 -11.77 -0.38
C VAL A 101 -6.23 -11.95 -0.19
N GLU A 102 -5.47 -11.76 -1.25
CA GLU A 102 -4.02 -11.69 -1.18
C GLU A 102 -3.59 -10.25 -0.86
N ILE A 103 -2.73 -10.11 0.13
CA ILE A 103 -2.15 -8.84 0.58
C ILE A 103 -0.62 -8.98 0.52
N THR A 104 0.03 -8.03 -0.11
CA THR A 104 1.49 -8.00 -0.26
C THR A 104 2.08 -6.68 0.21
N GLY A 105 3.40 -6.63 0.42
CA GLY A 105 4.10 -5.36 0.68
C GLY A 105 3.86 -4.32 -0.40
N GLY A 106 3.70 -4.73 -1.67
CA GLY A 106 3.40 -3.86 -2.80
C GLY A 106 2.05 -3.14 -2.75
N ASN A 107 1.20 -3.46 -1.78
CA ASN A 107 -0.04 -2.71 -1.52
C ASN A 107 0.17 -1.48 -0.62
N PHE A 108 1.34 -1.34 0.02
CA PHE A 108 1.63 -0.30 0.99
C PHE A 108 2.77 0.58 0.53
N PHE A 109 2.55 1.88 0.59
CA PHE A 109 3.54 2.90 0.27
C PHE A 109 3.53 3.95 1.37
N LEU A 110 4.70 4.40 1.79
CA LEU A 110 4.83 5.55 2.67
C LEU A 110 5.04 6.81 1.81
N TYR A 111 4.40 7.90 2.22
CA TYR A 111 4.54 9.22 1.62
C TYR A 111 4.93 10.20 2.71
N ASP A 112 5.84 11.12 2.41
CA ASP A 112 6.11 12.28 3.23
C ASP A 112 5.28 13.50 2.76
N ILE A 113 5.39 14.61 3.47
CA ILE A 113 4.66 15.84 3.15
C ILE A 113 5.04 16.43 1.77
N ASP A 114 6.23 16.13 1.27
CA ASP A 114 6.71 16.55 -0.06
C ASP A 114 6.24 15.60 -1.17
N ASN A 115 5.42 14.59 -0.84
CA ASN A 115 4.95 13.53 -1.71
C ASN A 115 6.06 12.61 -2.26
N ASN A 116 7.20 12.52 -1.59
CA ASN A 116 8.15 11.46 -1.89
C ASN A 116 7.50 10.12 -1.51
N LYS A 117 7.64 9.14 -2.40
CA LYS A 117 7.03 7.83 -2.27
C LYS A 117 8.09 6.78 -1.95
N TYR A 118 7.89 6.05 -0.88
CA TYR A 118 8.76 4.96 -0.42
C TYR A 118 8.01 3.63 -0.54
N GLU A 119 8.69 2.61 -1.04
CA GLU A 119 8.14 1.27 -1.20
C GLU A 119 8.38 0.43 0.05
N ALA A 120 7.42 -0.44 0.37
CA ALA A 120 7.58 -1.39 1.46
C ALA A 120 8.69 -2.39 1.13
N LEU A 121 9.54 -2.67 2.13
CA LEU A 121 10.68 -3.55 2.01
C LEU A 121 10.44 -4.84 2.79
N PHE A 122 10.93 -5.96 2.26
CA PHE A 122 11.00 -7.23 2.97
C PHE A 122 12.47 -7.51 3.33
N VAL A 123 12.76 -7.63 4.60
CA VAL A 123 14.11 -7.83 5.14
C VAL A 123 14.35 -9.27 5.61
N GLY A 124 13.29 -9.97 6.03
CA GLY A 124 13.37 -11.32 6.57
C GLY A 124 13.75 -11.35 8.05
N TYR A 125 13.36 -10.33 8.83
CA TYR A 125 13.72 -10.21 10.25
C TYR A 125 12.77 -10.96 11.19
N GLY A 126 11.60 -11.38 10.74
CA GLY A 126 10.65 -12.08 11.60
C GLY A 126 9.43 -12.66 10.88
N ASP A 127 8.74 -13.56 11.56
CA ASP A 127 7.58 -14.28 11.00
C ASP A 127 6.35 -13.37 10.79
N SER A 128 6.30 -12.23 11.47
CA SER A 128 5.23 -11.23 11.31
C SER A 128 5.48 -10.26 10.16
N GLU A 129 6.64 -10.34 9.51
CA GLU A 129 6.97 -9.46 8.40
C GLU A 129 6.13 -9.81 7.16
N LEU A 130 5.51 -8.80 6.56
CA LEU A 130 4.64 -8.98 5.41
C LEU A 130 5.46 -9.29 4.15
N SER A 131 5.34 -10.52 3.66
CA SER A 131 5.74 -10.88 2.30
C SER A 131 4.51 -11.07 1.41
N VAL A 132 3.80 -12.19 1.59
CA VAL A 132 2.51 -12.50 0.97
C VAL A 132 1.61 -13.07 2.05
N LEU A 133 0.45 -12.46 2.24
CA LEU A 133 -0.58 -12.88 3.18
C LEU A 133 -1.85 -13.26 2.43
N ASN A 134 -2.26 -14.52 2.50
CA ASN A 134 -3.56 -14.97 2.03
C ASN A 134 -4.56 -14.91 3.19
N LEU A 135 -5.45 -13.93 3.17
CA LEU A 135 -6.42 -13.67 4.22
C LEU A 135 -7.78 -14.24 3.84
N GLU A 136 -8.15 -15.34 4.48
CA GLU A 136 -9.45 -16.00 4.24
C GLU A 136 -10.63 -15.15 4.77
N PRO A 137 -11.86 -15.38 4.27
CA PRO A 137 -13.07 -14.70 4.75
C PRO A 137 -13.20 -14.76 6.26
N ASN A 138 -13.58 -13.65 6.88
CA ASN A 138 -13.74 -13.44 8.33
C ASN A 138 -12.47 -13.64 9.18
N ASN A 139 -11.31 -13.83 8.57
CA ASN A 139 -10.04 -13.91 9.29
C ASN A 139 -9.44 -12.53 9.50
N THR A 140 -8.63 -12.44 10.56
CA THR A 140 -7.81 -11.27 10.90
C THR A 140 -6.36 -11.69 11.00
N ALA A 141 -5.47 -10.89 10.46
CA ALA A 141 -4.03 -11.06 10.63
C ALA A 141 -3.38 -9.73 10.98
N THR A 142 -2.31 -9.80 11.75
CA THR A 142 -1.47 -8.65 12.09
C THR A 142 -0.07 -8.93 11.59
N VAL A 143 0.44 -8.03 10.76
CA VAL A 143 1.75 -8.12 10.11
C VAL A 143 2.49 -6.80 10.25
N THR A 144 3.78 -6.80 9.95
CA THR A 144 4.63 -5.61 9.96
C THR A 144 5.26 -5.41 8.60
N THR A 145 5.52 -4.18 8.22
CA THR A 145 6.37 -3.84 7.09
C THR A 145 7.17 -2.57 7.41
N GLN A 146 8.23 -2.33 6.65
CA GLN A 146 9.13 -1.20 6.86
C GLN A 146 9.47 -0.50 5.56
N PHE A 147 9.90 0.74 5.70
CA PHE A 147 10.33 1.62 4.61
C PHE A 147 11.71 2.18 4.96
N ASP A 148 12.61 2.23 3.99
CA ASP A 148 13.90 2.90 4.15
C ASP A 148 13.73 4.39 3.82
N ILE A 149 13.88 5.25 4.83
CA ILE A 149 13.63 6.68 4.68
C ILE A 149 14.69 7.53 5.42
N LEU A 150 14.92 8.72 4.93
CA LEU A 150 15.60 9.78 5.70
C LEU A 150 14.57 10.44 6.64
N TYR A 151 14.42 9.87 7.84
CA TYR A 151 13.39 10.26 8.79
C TYR A 151 13.61 11.64 9.40
N ASP A 152 12.54 12.43 9.46
CA ASP A 152 12.46 13.68 10.21
C ASP A 152 11.26 13.60 11.17
N ASP A 153 11.51 13.79 12.47
CA ASP A 153 10.49 13.69 13.54
C ASP A 153 9.41 14.79 13.47
N LYS A 154 9.63 15.83 12.65
CA LYS A 154 8.67 16.94 12.43
C LYS A 154 7.83 16.77 11.18
N MET A 155 8.20 15.81 10.34
CA MET A 155 7.55 15.58 9.05
C MET A 155 6.28 14.73 9.24
N GLU A 156 5.23 15.05 8.49
CA GLU A 156 4.05 14.21 8.39
C GLU A 156 4.34 13.03 7.48
N TYR A 157 3.96 11.83 7.94
CA TYR A 157 4.04 10.61 7.15
C TYR A 157 2.67 9.96 6.99
N THR A 158 2.35 9.58 5.77
CA THR A 158 1.08 8.99 5.37
C THR A 158 1.31 7.65 4.68
N VAL A 159 0.58 6.61 5.08
CA VAL A 159 0.58 5.31 4.39
C VAL A 159 -0.54 5.26 3.37
N GLY A 160 -0.19 5.03 2.10
CA GLY A 160 -1.13 4.72 1.04
C GLY A 160 -1.37 3.21 0.95
N ILE A 161 -2.64 2.79 1.03
CA ILE A 161 -3.07 1.42 0.75
C ILE A 161 -3.59 1.40 -0.68
N ILE A 162 -2.83 0.80 -1.58
CA ILE A 162 -3.07 0.87 -3.02
C ILE A 162 -3.27 -0.55 -3.56
N PRO A 163 -4.47 -0.87 -4.05
CA PRO A 163 -4.69 -2.12 -4.75
C PRO A 163 -3.84 -2.19 -6.02
N ASP A 164 -3.26 -3.33 -6.27
CA ASP A 164 -2.57 -3.62 -7.51
C ASP A 164 -3.13 -4.90 -8.16
N ARG A 165 -2.56 -5.29 -9.30
CA ARG A 165 -2.99 -6.50 -10.00
C ARG A 165 -2.60 -7.81 -9.31
N PHE A 166 -1.78 -7.77 -8.28
CA PHE A 166 -1.30 -8.94 -7.54
C PHE A 166 -1.96 -9.06 -6.18
N GLY A 167 -2.32 -7.94 -5.53
CA GLY A 167 -2.96 -7.92 -4.23
C GLY A 167 -4.16 -6.98 -4.20
N LEU A 168 -5.17 -7.29 -3.39
CA LEU A 168 -6.42 -6.53 -3.30
C LEU A 168 -7.11 -6.31 -4.66
N GLN A 169 -7.03 -7.27 -5.56
CA GLN A 169 -7.37 -7.15 -6.99
C GLN A 169 -8.77 -6.61 -7.28
N ASN A 170 -9.73 -6.83 -6.37
CA ASN A 170 -11.10 -6.38 -6.52
C ASN A 170 -11.36 -4.98 -5.97
N ALA A 171 -10.35 -4.35 -5.37
CA ALA A 171 -10.49 -3.01 -4.82
C ALA A 171 -10.25 -1.95 -5.90
N LYS A 172 -11.16 -0.99 -5.96
CA LYS A 172 -11.05 0.19 -6.83
C LYS A 172 -10.61 1.44 -6.08
N GLU A 173 -10.62 1.35 -4.76
CA GLU A 173 -10.37 2.48 -3.87
C GLU A 173 -8.91 2.50 -3.43
N ARG A 174 -8.35 3.68 -3.38
CA ARG A 174 -7.06 3.96 -2.76
C ARG A 174 -7.30 4.76 -1.50
N VAL A 175 -6.67 4.37 -0.41
CA VAL A 175 -6.86 5.04 0.88
C VAL A 175 -5.52 5.48 1.41
N PHE A 176 -5.49 6.68 1.98
CA PHE A 176 -4.31 7.24 2.61
C PHE A 176 -4.59 7.45 4.09
N VAL A 177 -3.73 6.92 4.94
CA VAL A 177 -3.83 6.97 6.40
C VAL A 177 -2.64 7.74 6.93
N CYS A 178 -2.88 8.89 7.54
CA CYS A 178 -1.81 9.62 8.19
C CYS A 178 -1.34 8.86 9.44
N ILE A 179 -0.02 8.75 9.63
CA ILE A 179 0.58 7.88 10.65
C ILE A 179 1.26 8.70 11.73
N THR A 180 1.93 9.78 11.37
CA THR A 180 2.64 10.66 12.31
C THR A 180 2.44 12.11 11.97
N ASN A 181 2.41 12.95 13.00
CA ASN A 181 2.32 14.42 12.89
C ASN A 181 1.11 14.93 12.08
N CYS A 182 -0.01 14.20 12.12
CA CYS A 182 -1.28 14.60 11.49
C CYS A 182 -1.92 15.84 12.19
#